data_1f650835292cf5761c88444a6fb3af5b
#
_entry.id   1f650835292cf5761c88444a6fb3af5b
#
_cell.length_a   1.000
_cell.length_b   1.000
_cell.length_c   1.000
_cell.angle_alpha   90.00
_cell.angle_beta   90.00
_cell.angle_gamma   90.00
#
_symmetry.space_group_name_H-M   'P 1'
#
loop_
_entity.id
_entity.type
_entity.pdbx_description
1 polymer ?
#
loop_
_entity_poly.entity_id
_entity_poly.type
_entity_poly.pdbx_seq_one_letter_code
_entity_poly.pdbx_strand_id
1 'polypeptide(L)'
;LVLAGNGNNGADSFALINNLKQFHINLILVNGLPKNPDAMKIYKQIPPSIIQPIHSLDTCLKSCDVIIDGIFGFGYHGKLTDEMRTVFKQIQDAKKPIYSIDINSGAECDSAMHDSFALHSTVTFALDCYKPFHILQKYHHLFEKLELVSLDIPHTKQSRFLEMDQTLFFQNLAKRKETAHKGSSGKILLVGGSYGMAGAISLNITGAKTLGFPYIEVGCIDGIYPIVASKHTTAVFHPFSSHNVEQQLTPTIEHVSAAAFGSGVTQMYEKEICLDLMIQNCHAPLILDAEAIRMLRYNTWKLRFAKSPIILTPHIGEFADLFHLEKEEVMRNPLHYALKYAKELKVYIVLKSAHTIIATPNGQCYINQTGNEGLAQAGSGDLLTGMLTA
;
A
#
# COMPACT_ATOMS: atom_id res chain seq x y z
N LEU A 1 -14.95 -4.36 -31.93
CA LEU A 1 -15.98 -5.03 -31.11
C LEU A 1 -16.12 -4.30 -29.80
N VAL A 2 -17.34 -3.92 -29.41
CA VAL A 2 -17.65 -3.33 -28.10
C VAL A 2 -18.45 -4.35 -27.28
N LEU A 3 -17.97 -4.64 -26.10
CA LEU A 3 -18.58 -5.56 -25.14
C LEU A 3 -19.13 -4.73 -23.98
N ALA A 4 -20.43 -4.65 -23.84
CA ALA A 4 -21.08 -3.81 -22.86
C ALA A 4 -21.84 -4.64 -21.82
N GLY A 5 -21.72 -4.21 -20.55
CA GLY A 5 -22.52 -4.72 -19.46
C GLY A 5 -23.86 -3.98 -19.29
N ASN A 6 -24.65 -4.44 -18.30
CA ASN A 6 -25.96 -3.86 -18.00
C ASN A 6 -25.91 -2.70 -16.97
N GLY A 7 -24.70 -2.34 -16.50
CA GLY A 7 -24.45 -1.26 -15.55
C GLY A 7 -24.01 0.06 -16.19
N ASN A 8 -23.46 0.94 -15.38
CA ASN A 8 -22.99 2.27 -15.83
C ASN A 8 -21.80 2.17 -16.80
N ASN A 9 -20.89 1.23 -16.62
CA ASN A 9 -19.77 1.02 -17.55
C ASN A 9 -20.22 0.64 -18.96
N GLY A 10 -21.35 -0.11 -19.05
CA GLY A 10 -22.04 -0.32 -20.33
C GLY A 10 -22.59 0.97 -20.92
N ALA A 11 -23.09 1.88 -20.10
CA ALA A 11 -23.57 3.19 -20.57
C ALA A 11 -22.43 4.02 -21.16
N ASP A 12 -21.25 4.00 -20.56
CA ASP A 12 -20.05 4.67 -21.07
C ASP A 12 -19.65 4.09 -22.43
N SER A 13 -19.79 2.76 -22.61
CA SER A 13 -19.60 2.08 -23.90
C SER A 13 -20.58 2.57 -24.98
N PHE A 14 -21.84 2.79 -24.62
CA PHE A 14 -22.85 3.32 -25.57
C PHE A 14 -22.56 4.78 -25.95
N ALA A 15 -22.15 5.61 -24.98
CA ALA A 15 -21.74 6.97 -25.24
C ALA A 15 -20.52 7.03 -26.17
N LEU A 16 -19.54 6.12 -25.97
CA LEU A 16 -18.39 5.97 -26.83
C LEU A 16 -18.78 5.63 -28.27
N ILE A 17 -19.68 4.65 -28.48
CA ILE A 17 -20.16 4.26 -29.81
C ILE A 17 -20.73 5.46 -30.58
N ASN A 18 -21.52 6.31 -29.92
CA ASN A 18 -22.13 7.46 -30.55
C ASN A 18 -21.09 8.48 -31.09
N ASN A 19 -19.86 8.47 -30.58
CA ASN A 19 -18.77 9.32 -30.99
C ASN A 19 -17.80 8.66 -32.00
N LEU A 20 -17.90 7.35 -32.22
CA LEU A 20 -16.98 6.58 -33.10
C LEU A 20 -17.61 6.25 -34.48
N LYS A 21 -18.34 7.22 -35.07
CA LYS A 21 -19.11 7.02 -36.31
C LYS A 21 -18.26 6.66 -37.54
N GLN A 22 -16.95 6.90 -37.51
CA GLN A 22 -16.02 6.56 -38.57
C GLN A 22 -15.54 5.12 -38.56
N PHE A 23 -15.87 4.36 -37.53
CA PHE A 23 -15.45 2.97 -37.38
C PHE A 23 -16.60 1.99 -37.65
N HIS A 24 -16.22 0.80 -38.12
CA HIS A 24 -17.16 -0.33 -38.19
C HIS A 24 -17.29 -0.98 -36.80
N ILE A 25 -18.47 -0.90 -36.21
CA ILE A 25 -18.71 -1.33 -34.82
C ILE A 25 -19.68 -2.50 -34.78
N ASN A 26 -19.34 -3.52 -34.00
CA ASN A 26 -20.24 -4.55 -33.50
C ASN A 26 -20.38 -4.36 -31.98
N LEU A 27 -21.61 -4.31 -31.48
CA LEU A 27 -21.93 -4.23 -30.04
C LEU A 27 -22.53 -5.55 -29.58
N ILE A 28 -21.99 -6.13 -28.52
CA ILE A 28 -22.58 -7.29 -27.82
C ILE A 28 -22.89 -6.91 -26.38
N LEU A 29 -24.15 -7.14 -25.96
CA LEU A 29 -24.58 -7.02 -24.58
C LEU A 29 -24.27 -8.34 -23.85
N VAL A 30 -23.26 -8.33 -22.98
CA VAL A 30 -22.74 -9.57 -22.40
C VAL A 30 -23.65 -10.14 -21.30
N ASN A 31 -24.28 -9.27 -20.50
CA ASN A 31 -25.14 -9.66 -19.38
C ASN A 31 -26.54 -9.01 -19.42
N GLY A 32 -27.06 -8.78 -20.63
CA GLY A 32 -28.41 -8.31 -20.89
C GLY A 32 -28.55 -6.80 -21.06
N LEU A 33 -29.78 -6.35 -21.15
CA LEU A 33 -30.14 -4.94 -21.37
C LEU A 33 -29.76 -4.05 -20.17
N PRO A 34 -29.49 -2.75 -20.42
CA PRO A 34 -29.22 -1.78 -19.36
C PRO A 34 -30.32 -1.75 -18.30
N LYS A 35 -29.93 -1.77 -17.02
CA LYS A 35 -30.86 -1.68 -15.88
C LYS A 35 -31.16 -0.25 -15.48
N ASN A 36 -30.19 0.66 -15.69
CA ASN A 36 -30.35 2.07 -15.37
C ASN A 36 -31.17 2.78 -16.46
N PRO A 37 -32.21 3.59 -16.12
CA PRO A 37 -33.01 4.33 -17.08
C PRO A 37 -32.19 5.27 -18.01
N ASP A 38 -31.15 5.90 -17.48
CA ASP A 38 -30.31 6.81 -18.28
C ASP A 38 -29.43 6.02 -19.26
N ALA A 39 -28.85 4.90 -18.82
CA ALA A 39 -28.14 3.98 -19.71
C ALA A 39 -29.05 3.46 -20.83
N MET A 40 -30.31 3.16 -20.49
CA MET A 40 -31.33 2.72 -21.48
C MET A 40 -31.67 3.82 -22.50
N LYS A 41 -31.68 5.10 -22.10
CA LYS A 41 -31.90 6.23 -23.04
C LYS A 41 -30.77 6.29 -24.07
N ILE A 42 -29.50 6.15 -23.62
CA ILE A 42 -28.34 6.16 -24.51
C ILE A 42 -28.37 4.93 -25.43
N TYR A 43 -28.64 3.76 -24.86
CA TYR A 43 -28.74 2.50 -25.62
C TYR A 43 -29.77 2.58 -26.76
N LYS A 44 -30.95 3.19 -26.54
CA LYS A 44 -32.01 3.37 -27.58
C LYS A 44 -31.55 4.22 -28.75
N GLN A 45 -30.45 4.96 -28.64
CA GLN A 45 -29.88 5.74 -29.73
C GLN A 45 -28.92 4.92 -30.60
N ILE A 46 -28.55 3.71 -30.15
CA ILE A 46 -27.65 2.83 -30.89
C ILE A 46 -28.40 2.19 -32.06
N PRO A 47 -27.85 2.25 -33.29
CA PRO A 47 -28.47 1.62 -34.44
C PRO A 47 -28.64 0.10 -34.24
N PRO A 48 -29.84 -0.48 -34.42
CA PRO A 48 -30.04 -1.91 -34.24
C PRO A 48 -29.15 -2.80 -35.13
N SER A 49 -28.70 -2.28 -36.27
CA SER A 49 -27.85 -3.00 -37.23
C SER A 49 -26.47 -3.38 -36.69
N ILE A 50 -25.96 -2.65 -35.66
CA ILE A 50 -24.65 -2.97 -35.06
C ILE A 50 -24.75 -3.87 -33.83
N ILE A 51 -25.98 -4.11 -33.32
CA ILE A 51 -26.20 -4.95 -32.14
C ILE A 51 -26.19 -6.41 -32.56
N GLN A 52 -25.25 -7.15 -31.99
CA GLN A 52 -25.07 -8.57 -32.27
C GLN A 52 -25.47 -9.42 -31.06
N PRO A 53 -26.08 -10.59 -31.26
CA PRO A 53 -26.42 -11.49 -30.18
C PRO A 53 -25.16 -12.15 -29.60
N ILE A 54 -25.21 -12.55 -28.32
CA ILE A 54 -24.04 -13.13 -27.61
C ILE A 54 -23.49 -14.41 -28.30
N HIS A 55 -24.33 -15.20 -28.95
CA HIS A 55 -23.89 -16.40 -29.65
C HIS A 55 -23.03 -16.11 -30.91
N SER A 56 -23.00 -14.88 -31.41
CA SER A 56 -22.11 -14.45 -32.50
C SER A 56 -20.74 -13.94 -32.00
N LEU A 57 -20.45 -14.06 -30.69
CA LEU A 57 -19.19 -13.57 -30.10
C LEU A 57 -17.95 -14.09 -30.82
N ASP A 58 -17.87 -15.40 -31.09
CA ASP A 58 -16.73 -16.00 -31.78
C ASP A 58 -16.51 -15.41 -33.20
N THR A 59 -17.60 -15.19 -33.93
CA THR A 59 -17.54 -14.56 -35.26
C THR A 59 -17.06 -13.11 -35.17
N CYS A 60 -17.58 -12.33 -34.21
CA CYS A 60 -17.18 -10.96 -34.01
C CYS A 60 -15.72 -10.86 -33.55
N LEU A 61 -15.26 -11.74 -32.67
CA LEU A 61 -13.86 -11.78 -32.21
C LEU A 61 -12.87 -12.08 -33.37
N LYS A 62 -13.24 -12.96 -34.30
CA LYS A 62 -12.42 -13.26 -35.47
C LYS A 62 -12.30 -12.09 -36.44
N SER A 63 -13.34 -11.29 -36.56
CA SER A 63 -13.43 -10.19 -37.53
C SER A 63 -13.02 -8.82 -37.00
N CYS A 64 -12.88 -8.65 -35.67
CA CYS A 64 -12.52 -7.35 -35.12
C CYS A 64 -11.01 -7.12 -35.07
N ASP A 65 -10.61 -5.86 -35.13
CA ASP A 65 -9.22 -5.43 -34.94
C ASP A 65 -8.93 -5.14 -33.47
N VAL A 66 -9.92 -4.62 -32.73
CA VAL A 66 -9.80 -4.22 -31.32
C VAL A 66 -11.07 -4.60 -30.55
N ILE A 67 -10.92 -4.76 -29.25
CA ILE A 67 -12.01 -5.03 -28.31
C ILE A 67 -12.09 -3.89 -27.30
N ILE A 68 -13.29 -3.35 -27.10
CA ILE A 68 -13.59 -2.40 -26.01
C ILE A 68 -14.29 -3.17 -24.90
N ASP A 69 -13.69 -3.21 -23.73
CA ASP A 69 -14.25 -3.81 -22.52
C ASP A 69 -14.96 -2.75 -21.68
N GLY A 70 -16.28 -2.77 -21.68
CA GLY A 70 -17.16 -2.00 -20.83
C GLY A 70 -18.18 -2.88 -20.14
N ILE A 71 -17.80 -4.14 -19.80
CA ILE A 71 -18.72 -5.12 -19.21
C ILE A 71 -18.97 -4.81 -17.75
N PHE A 72 -17.90 -4.69 -16.95
CA PHE A 72 -17.96 -4.36 -15.53
C PHE A 72 -17.10 -3.12 -15.24
N GLY A 73 -17.56 -2.29 -14.30
CA GLY A 73 -16.85 -1.13 -13.79
C GLY A 73 -16.76 -1.19 -12.26
N PHE A 74 -16.65 -0.02 -11.61
CA PHE A 74 -16.43 0.11 -10.17
C PHE A 74 -17.44 -0.61 -9.26
N GLY A 75 -18.63 -0.94 -9.75
CA GLY A 75 -19.66 -1.66 -8.99
C GLY A 75 -19.53 -3.19 -9.00
N TYR A 76 -18.50 -3.75 -9.63
CA TYR A 76 -18.29 -5.20 -9.65
C TYR A 76 -17.63 -5.68 -8.36
N HIS A 77 -18.21 -6.76 -7.78
CA HIS A 77 -17.69 -7.45 -6.61
C HIS A 77 -17.89 -8.95 -6.72
N GLY A 78 -16.97 -9.72 -6.17
CA GLY A 78 -17.06 -11.17 -6.04
C GLY A 78 -16.44 -11.93 -7.21
N LYS A 79 -17.01 -13.09 -7.54
CA LYS A 79 -16.48 -14.00 -8.56
C LYS A 79 -17.35 -13.98 -9.80
N LEU A 80 -16.73 -14.18 -10.95
CA LEU A 80 -17.42 -14.41 -12.21
C LEU A 80 -18.20 -15.73 -12.14
N THR A 81 -19.39 -15.79 -12.75
CA THR A 81 -20.10 -17.05 -13.00
C THR A 81 -19.34 -17.89 -14.03
N ASP A 82 -19.55 -19.20 -14.06
CA ASP A 82 -18.88 -20.08 -15.01
C ASP A 82 -19.19 -19.72 -16.47
N GLU A 83 -20.39 -19.23 -16.73
CA GLU A 83 -20.78 -18.70 -18.04
C GLU A 83 -19.95 -17.48 -18.42
N MET A 84 -19.77 -16.53 -17.48
CA MET A 84 -18.96 -15.34 -17.70
C MET A 84 -17.47 -15.68 -17.86
N ARG A 85 -16.96 -16.65 -17.10
CA ARG A 85 -15.59 -17.15 -17.27
C ARG A 85 -15.34 -17.72 -18.65
N THR A 86 -16.32 -18.45 -19.19
CA THR A 86 -16.26 -18.99 -20.56
C THR A 86 -16.17 -17.86 -21.58
N VAL A 87 -17.01 -16.82 -21.45
CA VAL A 87 -17.00 -15.64 -22.30
C VAL A 87 -15.66 -14.89 -22.20
N PHE A 88 -15.16 -14.66 -20.99
CA PHE A 88 -13.91 -13.93 -20.76
C PHE A 88 -12.71 -14.71 -21.31
N LYS A 89 -12.72 -16.03 -21.18
CA LYS A 89 -11.70 -16.88 -21.79
C LYS A 89 -11.71 -16.76 -23.32
N GLN A 90 -12.88 -16.79 -23.97
CA GLN A 90 -12.98 -16.60 -25.43
C GLN A 90 -12.43 -15.23 -25.86
N ILE A 91 -12.75 -14.16 -25.09
CA ILE A 91 -12.25 -12.81 -25.36
C ILE A 91 -10.72 -12.79 -25.27
N GLN A 92 -10.14 -13.37 -24.24
CA GLN A 92 -8.71 -13.38 -24.02
C GLN A 92 -7.96 -14.26 -25.04
N ASP A 93 -8.54 -15.42 -25.41
CA ASP A 93 -7.99 -16.35 -26.39
C ASP A 93 -7.96 -15.78 -27.82
N ALA A 94 -8.79 -14.76 -28.10
CA ALA A 94 -8.79 -14.06 -29.40
C ALA A 94 -7.50 -13.26 -29.65
N LYS A 95 -6.71 -12.97 -28.60
CA LYS A 95 -5.41 -12.26 -28.66
C LYS A 95 -5.48 -10.92 -29.41
N LYS A 96 -6.60 -10.22 -29.29
CA LYS A 96 -6.79 -8.89 -29.86
C LYS A 96 -6.44 -7.83 -28.81
N PRO A 97 -6.01 -6.62 -29.22
CA PRO A 97 -5.88 -5.51 -28.28
C PRO A 97 -7.20 -5.24 -27.55
N ILE A 98 -7.15 -5.20 -26.22
CA ILE A 98 -8.30 -4.90 -25.35
C ILE A 98 -8.10 -3.54 -24.73
N TYR A 99 -9.12 -2.70 -24.80
CA TYR A 99 -9.18 -1.39 -24.18
C TYR A 99 -10.29 -1.39 -23.14
N SER A 100 -9.93 -1.37 -21.84
CA SER A 100 -10.91 -1.40 -20.76
C SER A 100 -11.32 0.01 -20.34
N ILE A 101 -12.63 0.21 -20.22
CA ILE A 101 -13.21 1.46 -19.72
C ILE A 101 -13.27 1.38 -18.19
N ASP A 102 -12.68 2.32 -17.52
CA ASP A 102 -12.61 2.52 -16.08
C ASP A 102 -11.82 1.43 -15.34
N ILE A 103 -12.25 0.18 -15.37
CA ILE A 103 -11.62 -0.95 -14.67
C ILE A 103 -11.69 -2.19 -15.56
N ASN A 104 -10.66 -3.01 -15.52
CA ASN A 104 -10.65 -4.30 -16.20
C ASN A 104 -11.80 -5.18 -15.69
N SER A 105 -12.63 -5.68 -16.58
CA SER A 105 -13.75 -6.52 -16.19
C SER A 105 -13.28 -7.79 -15.48
N GLY A 106 -13.89 -8.09 -14.33
CA GLY A 106 -13.49 -9.17 -13.42
C GLY A 106 -12.57 -8.73 -12.28
N ALA A 107 -12.24 -7.44 -12.18
CA ALA A 107 -11.46 -6.86 -11.09
C ALA A 107 -12.32 -5.97 -10.19
N GLU A 108 -12.00 -5.93 -8.89
CA GLU A 108 -12.69 -5.11 -7.89
C GLU A 108 -12.02 -3.73 -7.75
N CYS A 109 -12.83 -2.70 -7.70
CA CYS A 109 -12.40 -1.30 -7.67
C CYS A 109 -11.51 -0.93 -6.47
N ASP A 110 -11.95 -1.33 -5.27
CA ASP A 110 -11.42 -0.84 -4.00
C ASP A 110 -10.35 -1.76 -3.38
N SER A 111 -9.90 -2.77 -4.13
CA SER A 111 -8.96 -3.77 -3.64
C SER A 111 -7.97 -4.21 -4.72
N ALA A 112 -7.05 -5.10 -4.35
CA ALA A 112 -6.21 -5.81 -5.31
C ALA A 112 -6.88 -7.09 -5.86
N MET A 113 -8.14 -7.34 -5.49
CA MET A 113 -8.82 -8.59 -5.86
C MET A 113 -9.31 -8.57 -7.31
N HIS A 114 -9.13 -9.68 -7.95
CA HIS A 114 -9.69 -9.96 -9.27
C HIS A 114 -10.00 -11.44 -9.43
N ASP A 115 -10.92 -11.78 -10.33
CA ASP A 115 -11.12 -13.17 -10.75
C ASP A 115 -9.94 -13.63 -11.59
N SER A 116 -9.61 -14.91 -11.53
CA SER A 116 -8.52 -15.50 -12.35
C SER A 116 -8.75 -15.40 -13.86
N PHE A 117 -9.98 -15.12 -14.27
CA PHE A 117 -10.38 -14.86 -15.65
C PHE A 117 -10.59 -13.37 -15.95
N ALA A 118 -10.22 -12.46 -15.06
CA ALA A 118 -10.30 -11.02 -15.33
C ALA A 118 -9.59 -10.66 -16.63
N LEU A 119 -10.14 -9.71 -17.39
CA LEU A 119 -9.60 -9.37 -18.70
C LEU A 119 -8.29 -8.59 -18.55
N HIS A 120 -7.27 -9.05 -19.28
CA HIS A 120 -6.02 -8.32 -19.44
C HIS A 120 -6.15 -7.35 -20.60
N SER A 121 -5.91 -6.08 -20.36
CA SER A 121 -6.03 -5.04 -21.38
C SER A 121 -4.68 -4.52 -21.86
N THR A 122 -4.63 -4.09 -23.10
CA THR A 122 -3.53 -3.30 -23.65
C THR A 122 -3.50 -1.91 -23.01
N VAL A 123 -4.69 -1.30 -22.84
CA VAL A 123 -4.83 -0.03 -22.13
C VAL A 123 -6.07 -0.08 -21.25
N THR A 124 -5.94 0.36 -20.00
CA THR A 124 -7.07 0.70 -19.14
C THR A 124 -7.19 2.22 -19.03
N PHE A 125 -8.36 2.74 -19.33
CA PHE A 125 -8.68 4.17 -19.21
C PHE A 125 -9.38 4.42 -17.88
N ALA A 126 -8.61 4.84 -16.86
CA ALA A 126 -9.18 5.24 -15.58
C ALA A 126 -9.98 6.54 -15.74
N LEU A 127 -11.27 6.51 -15.43
CA LEU A 127 -12.13 7.68 -15.57
C LEU A 127 -12.04 8.56 -14.33
N ASP A 128 -11.73 9.84 -14.53
CA ASP A 128 -11.69 10.94 -13.57
C ASP A 128 -10.60 10.84 -12.50
N CYS A 129 -10.42 9.71 -11.84
CA CYS A 129 -9.35 9.48 -10.87
C CYS A 129 -8.87 8.03 -10.88
N TYR A 130 -7.66 7.78 -10.40
CA TYR A 130 -7.21 6.42 -10.12
C TYR A 130 -8.00 5.83 -8.96
N LYS A 131 -8.40 4.57 -9.11
CA LYS A 131 -8.99 3.75 -8.06
C LYS A 131 -7.90 2.92 -7.38
N PRO A 132 -8.11 2.44 -6.14
CA PRO A 132 -7.16 1.55 -5.47
C PRO A 132 -6.68 0.38 -6.33
N PHE A 133 -7.58 -0.23 -7.11
CA PHE A 133 -7.25 -1.28 -8.08
C PHE A 133 -6.12 -0.87 -9.03
N HIS A 134 -6.19 0.30 -9.65
CA HIS A 134 -5.21 0.75 -10.65
C HIS A 134 -3.81 0.84 -10.05
N ILE A 135 -3.72 1.32 -8.82
CA ILE A 135 -2.46 1.50 -8.10
C ILE A 135 -1.90 0.15 -7.64
N LEU A 136 -2.74 -0.69 -7.02
CA LEU A 136 -2.33 -1.97 -6.47
C LEU A 136 -2.04 -3.03 -7.54
N GLN A 137 -2.62 -2.89 -8.74
CA GLN A 137 -2.44 -3.81 -9.86
C GLN A 137 -1.24 -3.49 -10.77
N LYS A 138 -0.55 -2.39 -10.55
CA LYS A 138 0.62 -2.00 -11.38
C LYS A 138 1.65 -3.12 -11.56
N TYR A 139 1.75 -4.05 -10.59
CA TYR A 139 2.64 -5.22 -10.65
C TYR A 139 1.91 -6.54 -10.89
N HIS A 140 0.58 -6.54 -10.99
CA HIS A 140 -0.19 -7.76 -11.26
C HIS A 140 -0.56 -7.94 -12.74
N HIS A 141 -0.07 -7.04 -13.60
CA HIS A 141 -0.12 -7.15 -15.06
C HIS A 141 -1.50 -7.34 -15.70
N LEU A 142 -2.58 -6.81 -15.07
CA LEU A 142 -3.90 -6.82 -15.71
C LEU A 142 -4.04 -5.77 -16.82
N PHE A 143 -3.10 -4.86 -16.95
CA PHE A 143 -2.99 -3.91 -18.06
C PHE A 143 -1.53 -3.62 -18.40
N GLU A 144 -1.26 -3.40 -19.70
CA GLU A 144 0.07 -2.98 -20.16
C GLU A 144 0.29 -1.48 -19.93
N LYS A 145 -0.78 -0.69 -20.14
CA LYS A 145 -0.77 0.76 -19.96
C LYS A 145 -2.00 1.24 -19.21
N LEU A 146 -1.80 2.25 -18.35
CA LEU A 146 -2.86 2.94 -17.63
C LEU A 146 -2.91 4.40 -18.07
N GLU A 147 -4.07 4.87 -18.49
CA GLU A 147 -4.31 6.27 -18.89
C GLU A 147 -5.39 6.88 -18.00
N LEU A 148 -5.15 8.08 -17.50
CA LEU A 148 -6.15 8.86 -16.77
C LEU A 148 -6.91 9.76 -17.73
N VAL A 149 -8.22 9.63 -17.74
CA VAL A 149 -9.13 10.48 -18.54
C VAL A 149 -9.91 11.38 -17.58
N SER A 150 -9.60 12.67 -17.56
CA SER A 150 -10.36 13.65 -16.77
C SER A 150 -11.77 13.80 -17.33
N LEU A 151 -12.75 13.79 -16.43
CA LEU A 151 -14.15 14.06 -16.74
C LEU A 151 -14.59 15.46 -16.27
N ASP A 152 -13.66 16.26 -15.75
CA ASP A 152 -13.90 17.59 -15.19
C ASP A 152 -15.00 17.64 -14.11
N ILE A 153 -15.12 16.53 -13.35
CA ILE A 153 -16.08 16.43 -12.26
C ILE A 153 -15.54 17.20 -11.05
N PRO A 154 -16.31 18.15 -10.49
CA PRO A 154 -15.89 18.87 -9.30
C PRO A 154 -15.74 17.95 -8.08
N HIS A 155 -14.56 17.87 -7.52
CA HIS A 155 -14.29 17.11 -6.29
C HIS A 155 -14.55 17.99 -5.07
N THR A 156 -15.62 17.72 -4.32
CA THR A 156 -16.00 18.47 -3.11
C THR A 156 -15.48 17.86 -1.81
N LYS A 157 -14.97 16.63 -1.85
CA LYS A 157 -14.45 15.90 -0.69
C LYS A 157 -13.07 15.33 -0.99
N GLN A 158 -12.17 15.44 -0.01
CA GLN A 158 -10.86 14.79 -0.08
C GLN A 158 -11.06 13.26 -0.01
N SER A 159 -10.36 12.53 -0.88
CA SER A 159 -10.36 11.07 -0.85
C SER A 159 -9.77 10.55 0.47
N ARG A 160 -10.27 9.40 0.94
CA ARG A 160 -9.65 8.65 2.02
C ARG A 160 -8.35 7.96 1.60
N PHE A 161 -8.22 7.67 0.32
CA PHE A 161 -7.03 7.06 -0.29
C PHE A 161 -6.28 8.13 -1.07
N LEU A 162 -4.99 8.27 -0.79
CA LEU A 162 -4.10 9.22 -1.44
C LEU A 162 -2.89 8.47 -1.98
N GLU A 163 -2.48 8.79 -3.19
CA GLU A 163 -1.19 8.37 -3.69
C GLU A 163 -0.09 9.21 -3.01
N MET A 164 0.96 8.52 -2.52
CA MET A 164 2.13 9.19 -1.99
C MET A 164 3.05 9.54 -3.16
N ASP A 165 3.03 10.77 -3.59
CA ASP A 165 3.93 11.29 -4.61
C ASP A 165 5.06 12.15 -4.00
N GLN A 166 6.02 12.53 -4.83
CA GLN A 166 7.12 13.40 -4.41
C GLN A 166 6.63 14.76 -3.92
N THR A 167 5.57 15.30 -4.52
CA THR A 167 5.01 16.60 -4.16
C THR A 167 4.47 16.58 -2.73
N LEU A 168 3.66 15.58 -2.40
CA LEU A 168 3.12 15.41 -1.06
C LEU A 168 4.24 15.21 -0.03
N PHE A 169 5.26 14.43 -0.38
CA PHE A 169 6.40 14.21 0.49
C PHE A 169 7.17 15.50 0.77
N PHE A 170 7.59 16.23 -0.27
CA PHE A 170 8.40 17.44 -0.11
C PHE A 170 7.63 18.62 0.48
N GLN A 171 6.32 18.72 0.29
CA GLN A 171 5.48 19.75 0.94
C GLN A 171 5.45 19.61 2.46
N ASN A 172 5.57 18.39 2.97
CA ASN A 172 5.52 18.09 4.41
C ASN A 172 6.91 17.95 5.04
N LEU A 173 7.98 17.97 4.25
CA LEU A 173 9.34 17.87 4.77
C LEU A 173 9.80 19.19 5.38
N ALA A 174 10.12 19.18 6.67
CA ALA A 174 10.62 20.36 7.35
C ALA A 174 12.00 20.78 6.81
N LYS A 175 12.12 22.02 6.35
CA LYS A 175 13.40 22.59 5.92
C LYS A 175 14.22 23.00 7.14
N ARG A 176 15.49 22.60 7.16
CA ARG A 176 16.45 23.10 8.17
C ARG A 176 16.67 24.59 7.99
N LYS A 177 16.73 25.33 9.11
CA LYS A 177 17.14 26.74 9.12
C LYS A 177 18.65 26.84 8.84
N GLU A 178 19.09 27.86 8.14
CA GLU A 178 20.53 28.11 7.92
C GLU A 178 21.31 28.27 9.24
N THR A 179 20.66 28.76 10.28
CA THR A 179 21.22 28.92 11.65
C THR A 179 21.12 27.65 12.49
N ALA A 180 20.75 26.50 11.90
CA ALA A 180 20.58 25.26 12.66
C ALA A 180 21.93 24.76 13.23
N HIS A 181 21.91 24.31 14.47
CA HIS A 181 23.03 23.66 15.14
C HIS A 181 22.63 22.23 15.58
N LYS A 182 23.55 21.43 16.09
CA LYS A 182 23.32 20.01 16.45
C LYS A 182 22.13 19.75 17.38
N GLY A 183 21.74 20.71 18.20
CA GLY A 183 20.59 20.62 19.11
C GLY A 183 19.26 21.13 18.51
N SER A 184 19.28 21.75 17.32
CA SER A 184 18.06 22.38 16.75
C SER A 184 17.03 21.37 16.26
N SER A 185 17.43 20.16 15.90
CA SER A 185 16.56 19.10 15.37
C SER A 185 16.11 18.08 16.44
N GLY A 186 16.49 18.31 17.69
CA GLY A 186 16.26 17.34 18.75
C GLY A 186 17.23 16.15 18.71
N LYS A 187 16.84 15.08 19.37
CA LYS A 187 17.58 13.83 19.45
C LYS A 187 16.69 12.67 19.10
N ILE A 188 17.21 11.62 18.47
CA ILE A 188 16.50 10.36 18.27
C ILE A 188 17.17 9.24 19.05
N LEU A 189 16.37 8.26 19.49
CA LEU A 189 16.86 7.06 20.16
C LEU A 189 16.55 5.82 19.29
N LEU A 190 17.60 5.06 19.01
CA LEU A 190 17.50 3.77 18.32
C LEU A 190 17.88 2.68 19.32
N VAL A 191 16.95 1.80 19.68
CA VAL A 191 17.22 0.67 20.59
C VAL A 191 17.12 -0.62 19.81
N GLY A 192 18.20 -1.39 19.77
CA GLY A 192 18.23 -2.61 18.97
C GLY A 192 19.56 -3.35 18.95
N GLY A 193 19.58 -4.37 18.10
CA GLY A 193 20.73 -5.24 17.95
C GLY A 193 20.90 -6.25 19.10
N SER A 194 21.37 -7.44 18.76
CA SER A 194 21.69 -8.48 19.72
C SER A 194 22.86 -9.31 19.22
N TYR A 195 23.22 -10.35 19.95
CA TYR A 195 24.29 -11.25 19.56
C TYR A 195 24.02 -11.84 18.18
N GLY A 196 24.99 -11.73 17.25
CA GLY A 196 24.81 -12.12 15.86
C GLY A 196 24.01 -11.15 14.98
N MET A 197 23.37 -10.11 15.57
CA MET A 197 22.50 -9.16 14.86
C MET A 197 22.89 -7.68 15.07
N ALA A 198 24.16 -7.41 15.37
CA ALA A 198 24.71 -6.05 15.49
C ALA A 198 24.60 -5.22 14.19
N GLY A 199 24.46 -5.90 13.04
CA GLY A 199 24.23 -5.27 11.74
C GLY A 199 22.90 -4.53 11.64
N ALA A 200 21.83 -5.03 12.28
CA ALA A 200 20.51 -4.42 12.23
C ALA A 200 20.51 -3.02 12.83
N ILE A 201 21.01 -2.85 14.05
CA ILE A 201 21.13 -1.52 14.67
C ILE A 201 22.11 -0.61 13.93
N SER A 202 23.17 -1.17 13.33
CA SER A 202 24.08 -0.39 12.46
C SER A 202 23.37 0.15 11.24
N LEU A 203 22.42 -0.60 10.64
CA LEU A 203 21.61 -0.14 9.53
C LEU A 203 20.60 0.93 9.96
N ASN A 204 19.98 0.82 11.14
CA ASN A 204 19.16 1.90 11.68
C ASN A 204 19.96 3.21 11.78
N ILE A 205 21.16 3.17 12.37
CA ILE A 205 22.03 4.35 12.49
C ILE A 205 22.39 4.90 11.10
N THR A 206 22.72 4.03 10.16
CA THR A 206 23.03 4.41 8.77
C THR A 206 21.84 5.10 8.11
N GLY A 207 20.62 4.55 8.24
CA GLY A 207 19.41 5.15 7.71
C GLY A 207 19.18 6.56 8.22
N ALA A 208 19.27 6.76 9.53
CA ALA A 208 19.12 8.08 10.14
C ALA A 208 20.21 9.07 9.67
N LYS A 209 21.46 8.61 9.56
CA LYS A 209 22.57 9.43 9.03
C LYS A 209 22.38 9.82 7.57
N THR A 210 21.84 8.92 6.74
CA THR A 210 21.59 9.18 5.31
C THR A 210 20.63 10.36 5.12
N LEU A 211 19.64 10.51 6.00
CA LEU A 211 18.77 11.70 6.03
C LEU A 211 19.44 12.90 6.73
N GLY A 212 20.68 12.74 7.16
CA GLY A 212 21.46 13.80 7.78
C GLY A 212 21.02 14.14 9.21
N PHE A 213 20.38 13.25 9.97
CA PHE A 213 19.96 13.57 11.33
C PHE A 213 21.17 13.83 12.25
N PRO A 214 21.18 14.94 13.03
CA PRO A 214 22.43 15.43 13.65
C PRO A 214 22.80 14.76 14.97
N TYR A 215 21.82 14.23 15.72
CA TYR A 215 22.07 13.71 17.08
C TYR A 215 21.34 12.36 17.30
N ILE A 216 22.12 11.29 17.19
CA ILE A 216 21.60 9.91 17.29
C ILE A 216 22.09 9.29 18.59
N GLU A 217 21.16 8.89 19.44
CA GLU A 217 21.39 8.11 20.65
C GLU A 217 21.07 6.63 20.36
N VAL A 218 21.85 5.72 20.90
CA VAL A 218 21.76 4.29 20.61
C VAL A 218 21.77 3.48 21.90
N GLY A 219 20.68 2.79 22.17
CA GLY A 219 20.61 1.78 23.21
C GLY A 219 20.92 0.40 22.65
N CYS A 220 21.94 -0.26 23.15
CA CYS A 220 22.28 -1.62 22.77
C CYS A 220 22.89 -2.42 23.93
N ILE A 221 22.84 -3.75 23.84
CA ILE A 221 23.47 -4.60 24.85
C ILE A 221 24.99 -4.43 24.87
N ASP A 222 25.62 -4.55 26.05
CA ASP A 222 27.08 -4.41 26.27
C ASP A 222 27.89 -5.26 25.30
N GLY A 223 27.44 -6.48 25.02
CA GLY A 223 28.17 -7.44 24.18
C GLY A 223 28.37 -7.03 22.72
N ILE A 224 27.54 -6.12 22.17
CA ILE A 224 27.68 -5.62 20.80
C ILE A 224 28.16 -4.16 20.73
N TYR A 225 28.16 -3.45 21.85
CA TYR A 225 28.54 -2.05 21.91
C TYR A 225 29.89 -1.75 21.22
N PRO A 226 31.00 -2.47 21.51
CA PRO A 226 32.28 -2.17 20.86
C PRO A 226 32.23 -2.33 19.33
N ILE A 227 31.43 -3.29 18.83
CA ILE A 227 31.30 -3.57 17.40
C ILE A 227 30.57 -2.43 16.70
N VAL A 228 29.46 -1.95 17.29
CA VAL A 228 28.63 -0.90 16.70
C VAL A 228 29.32 0.47 16.83
N ALA A 229 29.88 0.77 17.99
CA ALA A 229 30.54 2.03 18.28
C ALA A 229 31.77 2.27 17.38
N SER A 230 32.51 1.22 17.06
CA SER A 230 33.66 1.32 16.14
C SER A 230 33.28 1.76 14.72
N LYS A 231 32.06 1.46 14.28
CA LYS A 231 31.52 1.83 12.96
C LYS A 231 30.81 3.18 12.95
N HIS A 232 30.28 3.62 14.08
CA HIS A 232 29.40 4.79 14.18
C HIS A 232 29.89 5.78 15.22
N THR A 233 31.08 6.33 14.99
CA THR A 233 31.82 7.22 15.91
C THR A 233 31.08 8.54 16.24
N THR A 234 30.05 8.91 15.49
CA THR A 234 29.25 10.13 15.73
C THR A 234 27.96 9.89 16.51
N ALA A 235 27.63 8.64 16.82
CA ALA A 235 26.48 8.30 17.66
C ALA A 235 26.89 8.29 19.14
N VAL A 236 25.93 8.60 20.01
CA VAL A 236 26.07 8.49 21.46
C VAL A 236 25.46 7.20 21.92
N PHE A 237 26.20 6.40 22.69
CA PHE A 237 25.77 5.06 23.09
C PHE A 237 25.41 4.98 24.55
N HIS A 238 24.34 4.24 24.84
CA HIS A 238 23.85 3.84 26.15
C HIS A 238 23.88 2.30 26.22
N PRO A 239 25.07 1.70 26.45
CA PRO A 239 25.18 0.25 26.56
C PRO A 239 24.52 -0.23 27.86
N PHE A 240 23.81 -1.35 27.79
CA PHE A 240 23.09 -1.91 28.93
C PHE A 240 23.20 -3.44 29.01
N SER A 241 22.90 -3.95 30.20
CA SER A 241 22.73 -5.36 30.51
C SER A 241 21.46 -5.56 31.34
N SER A 242 21.12 -6.78 31.68
CA SER A 242 19.96 -7.11 32.51
C SER A 242 19.93 -6.42 33.88
N HIS A 243 21.09 -5.97 34.36
CA HIS A 243 21.20 -5.32 35.67
C HIS A 243 20.95 -3.81 35.66
N ASN A 244 21.04 -3.15 34.50
CA ASN A 244 21.01 -1.69 34.44
C ASN A 244 20.19 -1.13 33.27
N VAL A 245 19.42 -1.94 32.56
CA VAL A 245 18.65 -1.53 31.37
C VAL A 245 17.72 -0.34 31.65
N GLU A 246 16.98 -0.35 32.74
CA GLU A 246 16.11 0.76 33.12
C GLU A 246 16.89 2.03 33.44
N GLN A 247 17.98 1.91 34.21
CA GLN A 247 18.82 3.04 34.57
C GLN A 247 19.47 3.70 33.34
N GLN A 248 19.84 2.91 32.33
CA GLN A 248 20.48 3.42 31.13
C GLN A 248 19.49 4.00 30.10
N LEU A 249 18.33 3.37 29.94
CA LEU A 249 17.39 3.76 28.88
C LEU A 249 16.37 4.80 29.30
N THR A 250 15.81 4.73 30.52
CA THR A 250 14.71 5.61 30.94
C THR A 250 15.03 7.10 30.78
N PRO A 251 16.18 7.62 31.26
CA PRO A 251 16.49 9.04 31.12
C PRO A 251 16.61 9.51 29.68
N THR A 252 17.05 8.62 28.79
CA THR A 252 17.16 8.92 27.37
C THR A 252 15.81 8.89 26.66
N ILE A 253 14.98 7.87 26.94
CA ILE A 253 13.64 7.70 26.34
C ILE A 253 12.75 8.93 26.58
N GLU A 254 12.81 9.53 27.76
CA GLU A 254 11.97 10.66 28.13
C GLU A 254 12.28 11.97 27.39
N HIS A 255 13.48 12.08 26.80
CA HIS A 255 13.99 13.36 26.28
C HIS A 255 14.30 13.35 24.78
N VAL A 256 13.77 12.39 24.03
CA VAL A 256 13.98 12.31 22.58
C VAL A 256 12.82 12.88 21.78
N SER A 257 13.07 13.22 20.53
CA SER A 257 12.08 13.73 19.57
C SER A 257 11.41 12.61 18.76
N ALA A 258 12.06 11.47 18.67
CA ALA A 258 11.51 10.23 18.12
C ALA A 258 12.34 9.04 18.62
N ALA A 259 11.75 7.84 18.62
CA ALA A 259 12.44 6.64 19.01
C ALA A 259 12.05 5.44 18.15
N ALA A 260 12.93 4.44 18.06
CA ALA A 260 12.64 3.16 17.42
C ALA A 260 13.13 1.99 18.26
N PHE A 261 12.40 0.86 18.17
CA PHE A 261 12.75 -0.38 18.83
C PHE A 261 12.35 -1.60 17.98
N GLY A 262 13.18 -2.65 18.03
CA GLY A 262 12.82 -3.98 17.53
C GLY A 262 13.79 -4.59 16.51
N SER A 263 14.57 -3.77 15.81
CA SER A 263 15.54 -4.24 14.81
C SER A 263 16.64 -5.09 15.48
N GLY A 264 16.71 -6.37 15.11
CA GLY A 264 17.78 -7.28 15.51
C GLY A 264 17.78 -7.67 17.00
N VAL A 265 16.66 -7.59 17.72
CA VAL A 265 16.60 -7.90 19.18
C VAL A 265 16.19 -9.33 19.50
N THR A 266 16.11 -10.22 18.53
CA THR A 266 15.64 -11.60 18.73
C THR A 266 16.42 -12.33 19.82
N GLN A 267 17.73 -12.16 19.90
CA GLN A 267 18.63 -12.75 20.90
C GLN A 267 18.95 -11.83 22.08
N MET A 268 18.13 -10.80 22.31
CA MET A 268 18.25 -9.89 23.45
C MET A 268 17.39 -10.41 24.61
N TYR A 269 17.98 -10.68 25.76
CA TYR A 269 17.24 -11.12 26.94
C TYR A 269 16.35 -10.03 27.51
N GLU A 270 16.77 -8.78 27.41
CA GLU A 270 16.13 -7.58 27.94
C GLU A 270 14.98 -7.06 27.03
N LYS A 271 14.68 -7.71 25.93
CA LYS A 271 13.75 -7.18 24.91
C LYS A 271 12.35 -6.88 25.45
N GLU A 272 11.82 -7.69 26.37
CA GLU A 272 10.50 -7.42 26.98
C GLU A 272 10.53 -6.16 27.85
N ILE A 273 11.57 -6.00 28.66
CA ILE A 273 11.76 -4.81 29.52
C ILE A 273 11.94 -3.58 28.61
N CYS A 274 12.74 -3.69 27.56
CA CYS A 274 12.91 -2.59 26.60
C CYS A 274 11.60 -2.19 25.94
N LEU A 275 10.79 -3.14 25.47
CA LEU A 275 9.49 -2.86 24.87
C LEU A 275 8.57 -2.11 25.85
N ASP A 276 8.49 -2.58 27.08
CA ASP A 276 7.64 -1.96 28.10
C ASP A 276 8.12 -0.56 28.46
N LEU A 277 9.43 -0.35 28.64
CA LEU A 277 10.02 0.99 28.89
C LEU A 277 9.73 1.94 27.73
N MET A 278 9.94 1.49 26.47
CA MET A 278 9.68 2.33 25.30
C MET A 278 8.21 2.72 25.19
N ILE A 279 7.27 1.81 25.38
CA ILE A 279 5.83 2.09 25.30
C ILE A 279 5.38 3.03 26.43
N GLN A 280 5.87 2.80 27.66
CA GLN A 280 5.37 3.50 28.84
C GLN A 280 6.02 4.86 29.06
N ASN A 281 7.29 5.05 28.65
CA ASN A 281 8.07 6.24 28.98
C ASN A 281 8.38 7.14 27.77
N CYS A 282 8.16 6.66 26.52
CA CYS A 282 8.41 7.49 25.35
C CYS A 282 7.26 8.50 25.14
N HIS A 283 7.60 9.80 25.19
CA HIS A 283 6.66 10.90 24.95
C HIS A 283 6.72 11.42 23.50
N ALA A 284 7.57 10.85 22.68
CA ALA A 284 7.78 11.17 21.28
C ALA A 284 7.30 10.01 20.37
N PRO A 285 7.06 10.24 19.08
CA PRO A 285 6.68 9.16 18.16
C PRO A 285 7.60 7.95 18.28
N LEU A 286 7.02 6.76 18.43
CA LEU A 286 7.73 5.50 18.62
C LEU A 286 7.48 4.54 17.46
N ILE A 287 8.56 4.19 16.77
CA ILE A 287 8.55 3.19 15.70
C ILE A 287 8.83 1.82 16.31
N LEU A 288 7.95 0.85 16.06
CA LEU A 288 8.12 -0.55 16.44
C LEU A 288 8.22 -1.40 15.17
N ASP A 289 9.35 -2.09 15.01
CA ASP A 289 9.67 -2.89 13.83
C ASP A 289 10.08 -4.31 14.19
N ALA A 290 10.05 -5.21 13.24
CA ALA A 290 10.59 -6.56 13.33
C ALA A 290 10.17 -7.31 14.61
N GLU A 291 11.13 -7.70 15.46
CA GLU A 291 10.84 -8.47 16.68
C GLU A 291 9.89 -7.75 17.65
N ALA A 292 9.92 -6.41 17.72
CA ALA A 292 8.96 -5.68 18.55
C ALA A 292 7.51 -5.93 18.11
N ILE A 293 7.25 -6.02 16.80
CA ILE A 293 5.94 -6.37 16.24
C ILE A 293 5.57 -7.80 16.63
N ARG A 294 6.51 -8.75 16.55
CA ARG A 294 6.27 -10.16 16.93
C ARG A 294 5.95 -10.32 18.40
N MET A 295 6.59 -9.55 19.28
CA MET A 295 6.31 -9.53 20.72
C MET A 295 4.90 -9.02 21.03
N LEU A 296 4.33 -8.17 20.18
CA LEU A 296 2.96 -7.67 20.31
C LEU A 296 1.89 -8.68 19.90
N ARG A 297 2.22 -9.81 19.27
CA ARG A 297 1.26 -10.79 18.71
C ARG A 297 0.12 -11.18 19.68
N TYR A 298 0.44 -11.34 20.96
CA TYR A 298 -0.55 -11.63 22.01
C TYR A 298 -0.69 -10.49 23.03
N ASN A 299 -0.01 -9.37 22.77
CA ASN A 299 0.19 -8.28 23.73
C ASN A 299 -0.19 -6.92 23.14
N THR A 300 -1.04 -6.85 22.11
CA THR A 300 -1.46 -5.56 21.50
C THR A 300 -2.10 -4.62 22.53
N TRP A 301 -2.64 -5.14 23.63
CA TRP A 301 -3.17 -4.37 24.75
C TRP A 301 -2.13 -3.44 25.38
N LYS A 302 -0.82 -3.74 25.29
CA LYS A 302 0.28 -2.90 25.78
C LYS A 302 0.28 -1.53 25.10
N LEU A 303 -0.14 -1.45 23.83
CA LEU A 303 -0.19 -0.20 23.07
C LEU A 303 -1.15 0.85 23.67
N ARG A 304 -2.07 0.43 24.55
CA ARG A 304 -2.99 1.34 25.27
C ARG A 304 -2.27 2.21 26.30
N PHE A 305 -1.07 1.82 26.72
CA PHE A 305 -0.25 2.56 27.68
C PHE A 305 0.71 3.55 27.01
N ALA A 306 0.75 3.58 25.67
CA ALA A 306 1.59 4.50 24.93
C ALA A 306 1.17 5.95 25.19
N LYS A 307 2.15 6.78 25.49
CA LYS A 307 1.98 8.23 25.75
C LYS A 307 2.15 9.08 24.49
N SER A 308 2.50 8.44 23.38
CA SER A 308 2.83 9.07 22.10
C SER A 308 2.31 8.25 20.93
N PRO A 309 2.28 8.80 19.70
CA PRO A 309 1.92 8.03 18.52
C PRO A 309 2.84 6.83 18.31
N ILE A 310 2.24 5.67 18.07
CA ILE A 310 2.96 4.44 17.70
C ILE A 310 2.89 4.23 16.18
N ILE A 311 4.02 3.90 15.58
CA ILE A 311 4.15 3.53 14.17
C ILE A 311 4.62 2.08 14.11
N LEU A 312 3.78 1.19 13.59
CA LEU A 312 4.14 -0.19 13.31
C LEU A 312 4.58 -0.32 11.85
N THR A 313 5.68 -1.03 11.59
CA THR A 313 6.25 -1.18 10.24
C THR A 313 6.29 -2.64 9.78
N PRO A 314 5.18 -3.40 9.83
CA PRO A 314 5.18 -4.81 9.46
C PRO A 314 5.33 -5.02 7.95
N HIS A 315 6.00 -6.08 7.54
CA HIS A 315 5.74 -6.68 6.23
C HIS A 315 4.47 -7.56 6.30
N ILE A 316 3.97 -8.03 5.15
CA ILE A 316 2.71 -8.81 5.08
C ILE A 316 2.70 -9.98 6.05
N GLY A 317 3.83 -10.73 6.17
CA GLY A 317 3.91 -11.88 7.09
C GLY A 317 3.83 -11.48 8.56
N GLU A 318 4.57 -10.45 8.98
CA GLU A 318 4.51 -9.91 10.35
C GLU A 318 3.12 -9.36 10.68
N PHE A 319 2.49 -8.71 9.72
CA PHE A 319 1.13 -8.20 9.87
C PHE A 319 0.12 -9.35 10.06
N ALA A 320 0.19 -10.37 9.22
CA ALA A 320 -0.68 -11.54 9.30
C ALA A 320 -0.50 -12.25 10.65
N ASP A 321 0.75 -12.46 11.08
CA ASP A 321 1.07 -13.07 12.38
C ASP A 321 0.54 -12.23 13.55
N LEU A 322 0.72 -10.91 13.52
CA LEU A 322 0.28 -10.00 14.60
C LEU A 322 -1.22 -10.07 14.83
N PHE A 323 -2.00 -10.17 13.75
CA PHE A 323 -3.46 -10.14 13.78
C PHE A 323 -4.13 -11.50 13.59
N HIS A 324 -3.36 -12.58 13.58
CA HIS A 324 -3.86 -13.97 13.42
C HIS A 324 -4.67 -14.15 12.12
N LEU A 325 -4.15 -13.61 11.02
CA LEU A 325 -4.75 -13.68 9.68
C LEU A 325 -3.90 -14.58 8.76
N GLU A 326 -4.52 -15.11 7.72
CA GLU A 326 -3.78 -15.75 6.63
C GLU A 326 -3.12 -14.69 5.73
N LYS A 327 -1.89 -14.95 5.28
CA LYS A 327 -1.14 -14.01 4.42
C LYS A 327 -1.89 -13.69 3.14
N GLU A 328 -2.49 -14.69 2.53
CA GLU A 328 -3.27 -14.57 1.30
C GLU A 328 -4.48 -13.65 1.48
N GLU A 329 -5.10 -13.69 2.65
CA GLU A 329 -6.21 -12.82 2.99
C GLU A 329 -5.77 -11.35 3.08
N VAL A 330 -4.66 -11.10 3.75
CA VAL A 330 -4.06 -9.75 3.83
C VAL A 330 -3.65 -9.25 2.45
N MET A 331 -3.01 -10.10 1.63
CA MET A 331 -2.58 -9.76 0.28
C MET A 331 -3.75 -9.42 -0.65
N ARG A 332 -4.88 -10.09 -0.50
CA ARG A 332 -6.09 -9.83 -1.28
C ARG A 332 -6.72 -8.49 -0.96
N ASN A 333 -6.71 -8.07 0.31
CA ASN A 333 -7.34 -6.80 0.71
C ASN A 333 -6.50 -6.00 1.72
N PRO A 334 -5.27 -5.60 1.32
CA PRO A 334 -4.32 -4.99 2.25
C PRO A 334 -4.78 -3.63 2.79
N LEU A 335 -5.51 -2.85 1.99
CA LEU A 335 -6.06 -1.55 2.40
C LEU A 335 -7.08 -1.69 3.52
N HIS A 336 -7.99 -2.65 3.40
CA HIS A 336 -9.02 -2.92 4.41
C HIS A 336 -8.37 -3.26 5.76
N TYR A 337 -7.46 -4.24 5.75
CA TYR A 337 -6.84 -4.71 6.98
C TYR A 337 -5.93 -3.66 7.63
N ALA A 338 -5.13 -2.96 6.84
CA ALA A 338 -4.28 -1.89 7.37
C ALA A 338 -5.12 -0.79 8.03
N LEU A 339 -6.19 -0.31 7.39
CA LEU A 339 -7.09 0.70 7.93
C LEU A 339 -7.85 0.21 9.15
N LYS A 340 -8.37 -1.02 9.13
CA LYS A 340 -9.10 -1.62 10.25
C LYS A 340 -8.25 -1.61 11.51
N TYR A 341 -7.06 -2.19 11.47
CA TYR A 341 -6.22 -2.33 12.65
C TYR A 341 -5.53 -1.04 13.07
N ALA A 342 -5.22 -0.14 12.12
CA ALA A 342 -4.75 1.21 12.48
C ALA A 342 -5.78 1.96 13.34
N LYS A 343 -7.05 1.87 12.96
CA LYS A 343 -8.16 2.48 13.72
C LYS A 343 -8.42 1.78 15.06
N GLU A 344 -8.46 0.44 15.07
CA GLU A 344 -8.75 -0.35 16.28
C GLU A 344 -7.68 -0.15 17.36
N LEU A 345 -6.42 -0.18 16.98
CA LEU A 345 -5.29 -0.01 17.90
C LEU A 345 -4.90 1.45 18.12
N LYS A 346 -5.46 2.40 17.36
CA LYS A 346 -5.10 3.83 17.35
C LYS A 346 -3.62 4.06 17.04
N VAL A 347 -3.06 3.32 16.09
CA VAL A 347 -1.67 3.39 15.66
C VAL A 347 -1.56 3.72 14.18
N TYR A 348 -0.40 4.18 13.76
CA TYR A 348 -0.04 4.22 12.34
C TYR A 348 0.50 2.85 11.92
N ILE A 349 0.13 2.40 10.74
CA ILE A 349 0.62 1.13 10.17
C ILE A 349 1.27 1.42 8.82
N VAL A 350 2.55 1.11 8.70
CA VAL A 350 3.32 1.12 7.45
C VAL A 350 3.43 -0.33 6.98
N LEU A 351 2.43 -0.81 6.26
CA LEU A 351 2.38 -2.18 5.75
C LEU A 351 3.29 -2.30 4.52
N LYS A 352 4.48 -2.87 4.74
CA LYS A 352 5.53 -3.00 3.73
C LYS A 352 5.19 -4.06 2.69
N SER A 353 5.15 -3.66 1.42
CA SER A 353 4.99 -4.53 0.25
C SER A 353 5.50 -3.80 -0.99
N ALA A 354 5.31 -4.36 -2.19
CA ALA A 354 5.59 -3.68 -3.45
C ALA A 354 4.90 -2.31 -3.54
N HIS A 355 3.69 -2.19 -2.98
CA HIS A 355 2.97 -0.93 -2.73
C HIS A 355 2.82 -0.77 -1.23
N THR A 356 3.72 -0.04 -0.60
CA THR A 356 3.63 0.20 0.83
C THR A 356 2.40 1.04 1.16
N ILE A 357 1.59 0.53 2.08
CA ILE A 357 0.36 1.18 2.54
C ILE A 357 0.62 1.82 3.89
N ILE A 358 0.35 3.12 4.01
CA ILE A 358 0.47 3.87 5.25
C ILE A 358 -0.96 4.20 5.72
N ALA A 359 -1.44 3.44 6.71
CA ALA A 359 -2.76 3.64 7.29
C ALA A 359 -2.65 4.43 8.58
N THR A 360 -3.53 5.42 8.75
CA THR A 360 -3.56 6.29 9.91
C THR A 360 -4.73 5.95 10.86
N PRO A 361 -4.64 6.24 12.15
CA PRO A 361 -5.70 5.95 13.11
C PRO A 361 -7.01 6.71 12.86
N ASN A 362 -6.96 7.82 12.13
CA ASN A 362 -8.14 8.59 11.73
C ASN A 362 -8.81 8.08 10.44
N GLY A 363 -8.31 6.99 9.86
CA GLY A 363 -8.92 6.33 8.71
C GLY A 363 -8.46 6.85 7.34
N GLN A 364 -7.42 7.65 7.27
CA GLN A 364 -6.76 8.05 6.03
C GLN A 364 -5.70 7.02 5.62
N CYS A 365 -5.49 6.85 4.34
CA CYS A 365 -4.56 5.88 3.80
C CYS A 365 -3.73 6.49 2.66
N TYR A 366 -2.42 6.30 2.71
CA TYR A 366 -1.50 6.68 1.65
C TYR A 366 -0.91 5.42 1.01
N ILE A 367 -0.81 5.41 -0.31
CA ILE A 367 -0.24 4.31 -1.08
C ILE A 367 1.04 4.80 -1.74
N ASN A 368 2.17 4.23 -1.35
CA ASN A 368 3.48 4.57 -1.93
C ASN A 368 3.81 3.66 -3.11
N GLN A 369 4.19 4.28 -4.24
CA GLN A 369 4.54 3.59 -5.48
C GLN A 369 6.02 3.76 -5.87
N THR A 370 6.84 4.34 -5.02
CA THR A 370 8.24 4.68 -5.37
C THR A 370 9.23 3.53 -5.15
N GLY A 371 8.75 2.37 -4.67
CA GLY A 371 9.58 1.19 -4.48
C GLY A 371 10.04 0.54 -5.78
N ASN A 372 11.07 -0.31 -5.68
CA ASN A 372 11.51 -1.18 -6.76
C ASN A 372 12.00 -2.52 -6.17
N GLU A 373 12.22 -3.51 -7.04
CA GLU A 373 12.64 -4.86 -6.67
C GLU A 373 14.01 -4.91 -5.95
N GLY A 374 14.87 -3.93 -6.13
CA GLY A 374 16.16 -3.82 -5.45
C GLY A 374 16.05 -3.65 -3.94
N LEU A 375 14.88 -3.23 -3.44
CA LEU A 375 14.59 -3.15 -2.00
C LEU A 375 14.28 -4.51 -1.36
N ALA A 376 14.09 -5.57 -2.15
CA ALA A 376 13.85 -6.93 -1.67
C ALA A 376 15.16 -7.60 -1.22
N GLN A 377 15.86 -6.97 -0.27
CA GLN A 377 17.12 -7.46 0.31
C GLN A 377 17.10 -7.36 1.84
N ALA A 378 17.92 -8.22 2.48
CA ALA A 378 18.06 -8.19 3.93
C ALA A 378 18.60 -6.85 4.41
N GLY A 379 18.03 -6.30 5.48
CA GLY A 379 18.44 -5.03 6.08
C GLY A 379 17.76 -3.79 5.51
N SER A 380 16.98 -3.88 4.41
CA SER A 380 16.23 -2.73 3.89
C SER A 380 15.18 -2.22 4.89
N GLY A 381 14.55 -3.13 5.64
CA GLY A 381 13.63 -2.79 6.74
C GLY A 381 14.34 -2.04 7.87
N ASP A 382 15.51 -2.54 8.30
CA ASP A 382 16.28 -1.88 9.34
C ASP A 382 16.72 -0.45 8.90
N LEU A 383 17.17 -0.31 7.65
CA LEU A 383 17.51 1.00 7.09
C LEU A 383 16.31 1.95 7.10
N LEU A 384 15.14 1.47 6.67
CA LEU A 384 13.88 2.22 6.68
C LEU A 384 13.50 2.66 8.09
N THR A 385 13.62 1.79 9.09
CA THR A 385 13.33 2.12 10.49
C THR A 385 14.18 3.29 10.97
N GLY A 386 15.47 3.29 10.65
CA GLY A 386 16.34 4.43 10.94
C GLY A 386 15.94 5.72 10.22
N MET A 387 15.57 5.63 8.95
CA MET A 387 15.08 6.76 8.16
C MET A 387 13.78 7.33 8.72
N LEU A 388 12.82 6.48 9.10
CA LEU A 388 11.53 6.91 9.66
C LEU A 388 11.68 7.57 11.03
N THR A 389 12.74 7.22 11.77
CA THR A 389 12.98 7.81 13.10
C THR A 389 13.62 9.20 12.98
N ALA A 390 14.34 9.45 11.90
CA ALA A 390 15.03 10.71 11.61
C ALA A 390 14.11 11.78 11.04
#